data_c5e9cb52c44037a96e4aac93cf0f504b
#
_entry.id   c5e9cb52c44037a96e4aac93cf0f504b
#
_cell.length_a   1.000
_cell.length_b   1.000
_cell.length_c   1.000
_cell.angle_alpha   90.00
_cell.angle_beta   90.00
_cell.angle_gamma   90.00
#
_symmetry.space_group_name_H-M   'P 1'
#
loop_
_entity.id
_entity.type
_entity.pdbx_description
1 polymer ?
#
loop_
_entity_poly.entity_id
_entity_poly.type
_entity_poly.pdbx_seq_one_letter_code
_entity_poly.pdbx_strand_id
1 'polypeptide(L)'
;MKTILVSGTSSGIGYEICIQALELKYKVISVSRNSKPLENIKGIDCYSVDITDNDQLKNLVEDLKSKKVNIDFLINNAGHLKNETFDKTSYESFKQTYDVNVFGLAQITRLLLPLINKSGHV
;
A
#
# COMPACT_ATOMS: atom_id res chain seq x y z
N MET A 1 -14.24 -4.41 -14.76
CA MET A 1 -13.56 -3.32 -14.02
C MET A 1 -12.28 -3.86 -13.42
N LYS A 2 -11.17 -3.21 -13.68
CA LYS A 2 -9.88 -3.56 -13.11
C LYS A 2 -9.77 -3.06 -11.67
N THR A 3 -9.05 -3.80 -10.84
CA THR A 3 -8.81 -3.43 -9.44
C THR A 3 -7.33 -3.13 -9.23
N ILE A 4 -7.05 -1.98 -8.65
CA ILE A 4 -5.71 -1.53 -8.29
C ILE A 4 -5.60 -1.36 -6.78
N LEU A 5 -4.56 -1.88 -6.17
CA LEU A 5 -4.21 -1.63 -4.78
C LEU A 5 -2.92 -0.83 -4.74
N VAL A 6 -2.94 0.29 -4.01
CA VAL A 6 -1.80 1.21 -3.90
C VAL A 6 -1.44 1.38 -2.43
N SER A 7 -0.17 1.23 -2.09
CA SER A 7 0.34 1.55 -0.76
C SER A 7 0.99 2.93 -0.73
N GLY A 8 0.99 3.59 0.44
CA GLY A 8 1.60 4.91 0.61
C GLY A 8 0.80 6.04 -0.04
N THR A 9 -0.50 6.07 0.19
CA THR A 9 -1.47 6.89 -0.54
C THR A 9 -1.86 8.20 0.15
N SER A 10 -1.34 8.48 1.32
CA SER A 10 -1.72 9.67 2.10
C SER A 10 -1.29 11.00 1.46
N SER A 11 -0.30 10.97 0.59
CA SER A 11 0.22 12.15 -0.09
C SER A 11 1.04 11.79 -1.33
N GLY A 12 1.43 12.78 -2.12
CA GLY A 12 2.38 12.66 -3.22
C GLY A 12 1.95 11.70 -4.31
N ILE A 13 2.89 10.88 -4.79
CA ILE A 13 2.68 9.99 -5.95
C ILE A 13 1.56 8.98 -5.70
N GLY A 14 1.54 8.36 -4.54
CA GLY A 14 0.51 7.36 -4.21
C GLY A 14 -0.91 7.94 -4.20
N TYR A 15 -1.07 9.15 -3.68
CA TYR A 15 -2.35 9.87 -3.71
C TYR A 15 -2.81 10.11 -5.16
N GLU A 16 -1.92 10.65 -5.99
CA GLU A 16 -2.23 10.95 -7.39
C GLU A 16 -2.54 9.68 -8.20
N ILE A 17 -1.85 8.58 -7.95
CA ILE A 17 -2.16 7.29 -8.60
C ILE A 17 -3.60 6.88 -8.29
N CYS A 18 -4.04 7.01 -7.04
CA CYS A 18 -5.42 6.68 -6.66
C CYS A 18 -6.44 7.53 -7.41
N ILE A 19 -6.20 8.84 -7.50
CA ILE A 19 -7.11 9.77 -8.20
C ILE A 19 -7.18 9.43 -9.69
N GLN A 20 -6.04 9.27 -10.35
CA GLN A 20 -5.99 8.95 -11.78
C GLN A 20 -6.60 7.58 -12.09
N ALA A 21 -6.35 6.59 -11.24
CA ALA A 21 -6.96 5.26 -11.40
C ALA A 21 -8.49 5.32 -11.28
N LEU A 22 -9.00 6.16 -10.36
CA LEU A 22 -10.44 6.36 -10.23
C LEU A 22 -11.04 7.03 -11.47
N GLU A 23 -10.36 8.01 -12.05
CA GLU A 23 -10.76 8.64 -13.31
C GLU A 23 -10.80 7.65 -14.48
N LEU A 24 -9.88 6.69 -14.49
CA LEU A 24 -9.83 5.58 -15.45
C LEU A 24 -10.86 4.49 -15.17
N LYS A 25 -11.74 4.69 -14.19
CA LYS A 25 -12.81 3.76 -13.81
C LYS A 25 -12.30 2.43 -13.21
N TYR A 26 -11.15 2.46 -12.57
CA TYR A 26 -10.67 1.32 -11.79
C TYR A 26 -11.35 1.29 -10.42
N LYS A 27 -11.50 0.09 -9.86
CA LYS A 27 -11.75 -0.06 -8.43
C LYS A 27 -10.43 0.19 -7.70
N VAL A 28 -10.41 1.18 -6.81
CA VAL A 28 -9.20 1.62 -6.12
C VAL A 28 -9.23 1.17 -4.66
N ILE A 29 -8.18 0.49 -4.23
CA ILE A 29 -7.93 0.13 -2.84
C ILE A 29 -6.69 0.89 -2.38
N SER A 30 -6.87 1.73 -1.38
CA SER A 30 -5.84 2.59 -0.82
C SER A 30 -5.37 2.04 0.52
N VAL A 31 -4.07 1.87 0.68
CA VAL A 31 -3.45 1.38 1.91
C VAL A 31 -2.42 2.40 2.40
N SER A 32 -2.65 2.97 3.57
CA SER A 32 -1.72 3.91 4.20
C SER A 32 -1.95 3.95 5.71
N ARG A 33 -1.00 4.49 6.45
CA ARG A 33 -1.18 4.71 7.90
C ARG A 33 -2.24 5.77 8.18
N ASN A 34 -2.39 6.76 7.30
CA ASN A 34 -3.39 7.82 7.39
C ASN A 34 -4.32 7.78 6.18
N SER A 35 -5.52 7.23 6.37
CA SER A 35 -6.52 7.12 5.30
C SER A 35 -7.31 8.41 5.04
N LYS A 36 -7.24 9.40 5.94
CA LYS A 36 -8.06 10.63 5.88
C LYS A 36 -8.07 11.35 4.54
N PRO A 37 -6.93 11.54 3.84
CA PRO A 37 -6.92 12.28 2.58
C PRO A 37 -7.84 11.71 1.49
N LEU A 38 -8.08 10.40 1.50
CA LEU A 38 -8.86 9.70 0.47
C LEU A 38 -10.19 9.12 0.98
N GLU A 39 -10.42 9.06 2.29
CA GLU A 39 -11.54 8.31 2.88
C GLU A 39 -12.94 8.81 2.46
N ASN A 40 -13.07 10.08 2.09
CA ASN A 40 -14.33 10.67 1.67
C ASN A 40 -14.52 10.68 0.15
N ILE A 41 -13.60 10.08 -0.60
CA ILE A 41 -13.69 10.01 -2.06
C ILE A 41 -14.44 8.74 -2.45
N LYS A 42 -15.62 8.91 -3.05
CA LYS A 42 -16.44 7.80 -3.51
C LYS A 42 -15.69 6.99 -4.58
N GLY A 43 -15.65 5.68 -4.40
CA GLY A 43 -14.98 4.75 -5.33
C GLY A 43 -13.57 4.35 -4.90
N ILE A 44 -13.09 4.87 -3.77
CA ILE A 44 -11.84 4.46 -3.16
C ILE A 44 -12.12 3.76 -1.84
N ASP A 45 -11.72 2.49 -1.73
CA ASP A 45 -11.78 1.74 -0.48
C ASP A 45 -10.48 1.96 0.30
N CYS A 46 -10.57 2.64 1.44
CA CYS A 46 -9.41 3.02 2.25
C CYS A 46 -9.19 2.08 3.42
N TYR A 47 -7.94 1.65 3.57
CA TYR A 47 -7.48 0.84 4.71
C TYR A 47 -6.36 1.59 5.43
N SER A 48 -6.54 1.79 6.74
CA SER A 48 -5.51 2.34 7.61
C SER A 48 -4.63 1.20 8.10
N VAL A 49 -3.46 1.05 7.51
CA VAL A 49 -2.53 -0.06 7.75
C VAL A 49 -1.10 0.44 7.77
N ASP A 50 -0.37 0.05 8.80
CA ASP A 50 1.08 0.15 8.84
C ASP A 50 1.66 -1.13 8.21
N ILE A 51 2.34 -1.01 7.07
CA ILE A 51 2.88 -2.17 6.36
C ILE A 51 4.02 -2.89 7.11
N THR A 52 4.56 -2.28 8.17
CA THR A 52 5.53 -2.91 9.06
C THR A 52 4.88 -3.74 10.16
N ASP A 53 3.56 -3.68 10.29
CA ASP A 53 2.78 -4.45 11.26
C ASP A 53 2.13 -5.66 10.61
N ASN A 54 2.65 -6.86 10.90
CA ASN A 54 2.18 -8.10 10.29
C ASN A 54 0.72 -8.41 10.62
N ASP A 55 0.24 -8.08 11.81
CA ASP A 55 -1.15 -8.34 12.19
C ASP A 55 -2.11 -7.47 11.41
N GLN A 56 -1.76 -6.19 11.21
CA GLN A 56 -2.54 -5.29 10.36
C GLN A 56 -2.57 -5.76 8.91
N LEU A 57 -1.44 -6.23 8.37
CA LEU A 57 -1.38 -6.79 7.01
C LEU A 57 -2.25 -8.04 6.87
N LYS A 58 -2.21 -8.95 7.85
CA LYS A 58 -3.05 -10.16 7.83
C LYS A 58 -4.53 -9.81 7.87
N ASN A 59 -4.93 -8.85 8.70
CA ASN A 59 -6.32 -8.38 8.78
C ASN A 59 -6.78 -7.76 7.46
N LEU A 60 -5.94 -6.97 6.81
CA LEU A 60 -6.21 -6.44 5.46
C LEU A 60 -6.49 -7.57 4.47
N VAL A 61 -5.60 -8.56 4.41
CA VAL A 61 -5.72 -9.67 3.47
C VAL A 61 -6.97 -10.50 3.73
N GLU A 62 -7.30 -10.77 4.99
CA GLU A 62 -8.51 -11.51 5.35
C GLU A 62 -9.79 -10.75 4.95
N ASP A 63 -9.83 -9.44 5.16
CA ASP A 63 -10.96 -8.62 4.73
C ASP A 63 -11.13 -8.63 3.21
N LEU A 64 -10.03 -8.46 2.47
CA LEU A 64 -10.06 -8.54 1.01
C LEU A 64 -10.50 -9.91 0.49
N LYS A 65 -10.06 -11.00 1.15
CA LYS A 65 -10.52 -12.35 0.84
C LYS A 65 -12.02 -12.53 1.08
N SER A 66 -12.52 -12.05 2.22
CA SER A 66 -13.94 -12.13 2.55
C SER A 66 -14.82 -11.41 1.52
N LYS A 67 -14.32 -10.33 0.97
CA LYS A 67 -14.96 -9.55 -0.09
C LYS A 67 -14.73 -10.12 -1.49
N LYS A 68 -14.02 -11.23 -1.61
CA LYS A 68 -13.66 -11.88 -2.88
C LYS A 68 -12.95 -10.94 -3.86
N VAL A 69 -12.07 -10.11 -3.35
CA VAL A 69 -11.31 -9.15 -4.17
C VAL A 69 -10.26 -9.90 -4.98
N ASN A 70 -10.16 -9.56 -6.27
CA ASN A 70 -9.07 -9.96 -7.14
C ASN A 70 -8.34 -8.70 -7.60
N ILE A 71 -7.03 -8.69 -7.46
CA ILE A 71 -6.17 -7.53 -7.74
C ILE A 71 -5.55 -7.69 -9.13
N ASP A 72 -5.69 -6.68 -9.97
CA ASP A 72 -5.03 -6.63 -11.27
C ASP A 72 -3.68 -5.90 -11.20
N PHE A 73 -3.59 -4.87 -10.37
CA PHE A 73 -2.36 -4.09 -10.18
C PHE A 73 -2.08 -3.87 -8.71
N LEU A 74 -0.89 -4.26 -8.26
CA LEU A 74 -0.36 -3.91 -6.94
C LEU A 74 0.74 -2.87 -7.14
N ILE A 75 0.56 -1.68 -6.59
CA ILE A 75 1.53 -0.59 -6.64
C ILE A 75 2.18 -0.44 -5.27
N ASN A 76 3.41 -0.89 -5.15
CA ASN A 76 4.22 -0.72 -3.96
C ASN A 76 4.86 0.67 -3.96
N ASN A 77 4.11 1.65 -3.50
CA ASN A 77 4.56 3.05 -3.44
C ASN A 77 4.95 3.48 -2.01
N ALA A 78 4.51 2.79 -0.98
CA ALA A 78 4.90 3.12 0.39
C ALA A 78 6.42 3.13 0.54
N GLY A 79 6.95 4.18 1.14
CA GLY A 79 8.37 4.34 1.35
C GLY A 79 8.66 5.27 2.52
N HIS A 80 9.85 5.16 3.06
CA HIS A 80 10.37 6.00 4.13
C HIS A 80 11.75 6.50 3.75
N LEU A 81 11.94 7.80 3.86
CA LEU A 81 13.23 8.45 3.68
C LEU A 81 13.44 9.44 4.81
N LYS A 82 14.56 9.31 5.49
CA LYS A 82 15.03 10.33 6.43
C LYS A 82 16.27 10.99 5.85
N ASN A 83 16.19 12.30 5.64
CA ASN A 83 17.27 13.07 5.01
C ASN A 83 18.35 13.38 6.04
N GLU A 84 19.30 12.47 6.20
CA GLU A 84 20.44 12.57 7.10
C GLU A 84 21.72 12.20 6.38
N THR A 85 22.85 12.77 6.85
CA THR A 85 24.17 12.30 6.41
C THR A 85 24.45 10.92 6.98
N PHE A 86 25.24 10.12 6.29
CA PHE A 86 25.53 8.74 6.67
C PHE A 86 26.11 8.64 8.09
N ASP A 87 27.06 9.50 8.42
CA ASP A 87 27.74 9.53 9.72
C ASP A 87 26.82 9.89 10.90
N LYS A 88 25.69 10.58 10.61
CA LYS A 88 24.70 10.99 11.63
C LYS A 88 23.47 10.10 11.66
N THR A 89 23.38 9.13 10.79
CA THR A 89 22.23 8.22 10.73
C THR A 89 22.34 7.17 11.85
N SER A 90 21.33 7.12 12.72
CA SER A 90 21.28 6.13 13.80
C SER A 90 20.92 4.74 13.29
N TYR A 91 21.23 3.72 14.10
CA TYR A 91 20.80 2.34 13.80
C TYR A 91 19.27 2.23 13.67
N GLU A 92 18.53 2.90 14.55
CA GLU A 92 17.06 2.92 14.51
C GLU A 92 16.55 3.53 13.22
N SER A 93 17.19 4.58 12.74
CA SER A 93 16.83 5.22 11.47
C SER A 93 17.08 4.29 10.28
N PHE A 94 18.23 3.59 10.24
CA PHE A 94 18.49 2.55 9.25
C PHE A 94 17.45 1.46 9.31
N LYS A 95 17.17 0.94 10.51
CA LYS A 95 16.19 -0.13 10.73
C LYS A 95 14.81 0.27 10.24
N GLN A 96 14.34 1.46 10.57
CA GLN A 96 13.04 1.96 10.13
C GLN A 96 12.96 2.05 8.60
N THR A 97 14.01 2.53 7.95
CA THR A 97 14.07 2.61 6.49
C THR A 97 13.96 1.22 5.85
N TYR A 98 14.70 0.25 6.36
CA TYR A 98 14.63 -1.13 5.87
C TYR A 98 13.28 -1.79 6.20
N ASP A 99 12.73 -1.55 7.38
CA ASP A 99 11.43 -2.11 7.79
C ASP A 99 10.31 -1.67 6.83
N VAL A 100 10.31 -0.42 6.39
CA VAL A 100 9.31 0.09 5.46
C VAL A 100 9.65 -0.29 4.02
N ASN A 101 10.86 0.08 3.55
CA ASN A 101 11.19 0.03 2.12
C ASN A 101 11.53 -1.37 1.61
N VAL A 102 11.93 -2.27 2.49
CA VAL A 102 12.33 -3.65 2.14
C VAL A 102 11.37 -4.66 2.74
N PHE A 103 11.31 -4.75 4.05
CA PHE A 103 10.53 -5.81 4.71
C PHE A 103 9.02 -5.59 4.59
N GLY A 104 8.54 -4.36 4.77
CA GLY A 104 7.13 -4.03 4.61
C GLY A 104 6.64 -4.27 3.18
N LEU A 105 7.42 -3.83 2.19
CA LEU A 105 7.14 -4.09 0.78
C LEU A 105 7.08 -5.59 0.47
N ALA A 106 8.05 -6.35 0.96
CA ALA A 106 8.10 -7.80 0.74
C ALA A 106 6.89 -8.50 1.40
N GLN A 107 6.53 -8.13 2.61
CA GLN A 107 5.42 -8.73 3.35
C GLN A 107 4.06 -8.45 2.71
N ILE A 108 3.76 -7.20 2.37
CA ILE A 108 2.49 -6.87 1.72
C ILE A 108 2.36 -7.60 0.37
N THR A 109 3.43 -7.62 -0.42
CA THR A 109 3.45 -8.32 -1.70
C THR A 109 3.19 -9.82 -1.51
N ARG A 110 3.94 -10.46 -0.60
CA ARG A 110 3.80 -11.89 -0.32
C ARG A 110 2.39 -12.26 0.14
N LEU A 111 1.83 -11.49 1.05
CA LEU A 111 0.52 -11.77 1.63
C LEU A 111 -0.63 -11.51 0.64
N LEU A 112 -0.48 -10.54 -0.26
CA LEU A 112 -1.47 -10.25 -1.29
C LEU A 112 -1.34 -11.14 -2.54
N LEU A 113 -0.21 -11.82 -2.71
CA LEU A 113 0.06 -12.63 -3.92
C LEU A 113 -1.09 -13.59 -4.28
N PRO A 114 -1.74 -14.30 -3.34
CA PRO A 114 -2.86 -15.17 -3.65
C PRO A 114 -4.11 -14.44 -4.20
N LEU A 115 -4.19 -13.13 -4.01
CA LEU A 115 -5.31 -12.30 -4.50
C LEU A 115 -5.00 -11.62 -5.84
N ILE A 116 -3.75 -11.69 -6.30
CA ILE A 116 -3.34 -11.10 -7.57
C ILE A 116 -3.73 -12.03 -8.70
N ASN A 117 -4.42 -11.51 -9.70
CA ASN A 117 -4.80 -12.25 -10.89
C ASN A 117 -3.58 -12.77 -11.64
N LYS A 118 -3.72 -13.92 -12.35
CA LYS A 118 -2.62 -14.50 -13.15
C LYS A 118 -2.06 -13.53 -14.20
N SER A 119 -2.89 -12.65 -14.72
CA SER A 119 -2.50 -11.59 -15.66
C SER A 119 -2.21 -10.26 -14.98
N GLY A 120 -2.18 -10.26 -13.64
CA GLY A 120 -1.90 -9.05 -12.85
C GLY A 120 -0.43 -8.66 -12.87
N HIS A 121 -0.16 -7.47 -12.39
CA HIS A 121 1.19 -6.91 -12.31
C HIS A 121 1.49 -6.36 -10.91
N VAL A 122 2.76 -6.45 -10.54
CA VAL A 122 3.31 -5.86 -9.32
C VAL A 122 4.38 -4.85 -9.67
#